data_64044d643ee3762956e4979e5c7e3931
#
_entry.id   64044d643ee3762956e4979e5c7e3931
#
_cell.length_a   1.000
_cell.length_b   1.000
_cell.length_c   1.000
_cell.angle_alpha   90.00
_cell.angle_beta   90.00
_cell.angle_gamma   90.00
#
_symmetry.space_group_name_H-M   'P 1'
#
loop_
_entity.id
_entity.type
_entity.pdbx_description
1 polymer ?
#
loop_
_entity_poly.entity_id
_entity_poly.type
_entity_poly.pdbx_seq_one_letter_code
_entity_poly.pdbx_strand_id
1 'polypeptide(L)'
;IGSYHIVYNEALHKRMKKESSLSHYNSMNVLSMHALIGAYSDEGSQWVDELREVLTENVKYACKFIRKNLPGVSVQQPEGTYMLFLDCEEYCRCSGRTLDEVKKAGYEVGVVWQDGRPFHGAHHIRMNLALPMEKVIIAMDRLKEYVFI
;
A
#
# COMPACT_ATOMS: atom_id res chain seq x y z
N ILE A 1 4.58 -10.05 14.92
CA ILE A 1 3.66 -10.27 13.79
C ILE A 1 3.29 -11.74 13.81
N GLY A 2 1.98 -12.02 13.78
CA GLY A 2 1.43 -13.37 13.66
C GLY A 2 0.85 -13.59 12.26
N SER A 3 0.91 -14.82 11.78
CA SER A 3 0.24 -15.24 10.55
C SER A 3 -0.28 -16.65 10.71
N TYR A 4 -1.25 -17.02 9.92
CA TYR A 4 -1.75 -18.40 9.84
C TYR A 4 -1.93 -18.80 8.38
N HIS A 5 -1.96 -20.10 8.15
CA HIS A 5 -2.25 -20.64 6.83
C HIS A 5 -3.21 -21.84 6.96
N ILE A 6 -4.05 -21.97 5.96
CA ILE A 6 -5.05 -23.03 5.89
C ILE A 6 -4.61 -24.02 4.80
N VAL A 7 -4.47 -25.29 5.17
CA VAL A 7 -3.98 -26.34 4.27
C VAL A 7 -4.98 -27.48 4.20
N TYR A 8 -5.75 -27.54 3.12
CA TYR A 8 -6.77 -28.59 2.91
C TYR A 8 -6.19 -29.94 2.48
N ASN A 9 -5.02 -29.96 1.83
CA ASN A 9 -4.37 -31.19 1.40
C ASN A 9 -3.75 -31.89 2.61
N GLU A 10 -4.28 -33.07 2.98
CA GLU A 10 -3.85 -33.82 4.16
C GLU A 10 -2.37 -34.23 4.15
N ALA A 11 -1.85 -34.62 2.99
CA ALA A 11 -0.46 -35.05 2.86
C ALA A 11 0.48 -33.86 3.08
N LEU A 12 0.14 -32.70 2.50
CA LEU A 12 0.88 -31.45 2.70
C LEU A 12 0.77 -30.98 4.15
N HIS A 13 -0.43 -31.00 4.73
CA HIS A 13 -0.65 -30.64 6.13
C HIS A 13 0.21 -31.47 7.09
N LYS A 14 0.22 -32.83 6.91
CA LYS A 14 1.05 -33.72 7.73
C LYS A 14 2.54 -33.41 7.61
N ARG A 15 3.04 -33.13 6.40
CA ARG A 15 4.44 -32.76 6.18
C ARG A 15 4.78 -31.41 6.85
N MET A 16 3.96 -30.38 6.65
CA MET A 16 4.15 -29.08 7.27
C MET A 16 4.12 -29.16 8.79
N LYS A 17 3.18 -29.92 9.37
CA LYS A 17 3.10 -30.13 10.81
C LYS A 17 4.34 -30.83 11.36
N LYS A 18 4.88 -31.83 10.65
CA LYS A 18 6.13 -32.49 11.02
C LYS A 18 7.31 -31.53 11.02
N GLU A 19 7.50 -30.78 9.95
CA GLU A 19 8.61 -29.82 9.83
C GLU A 19 8.50 -28.71 10.88
N SER A 20 7.28 -28.20 11.11
CA SER A 20 7.04 -27.17 12.12
C SER A 20 7.36 -27.65 13.55
N SER A 21 7.09 -28.92 13.88
CA SER A 21 7.42 -29.46 15.18
C SER A 21 8.92 -29.68 15.40
N LEU A 22 9.68 -29.88 14.31
CA LEU A 22 11.14 -30.05 14.36
C LEU A 22 11.87 -28.67 14.47
N SER A 23 11.33 -27.66 13.81
CA SER A 23 11.95 -26.32 13.72
C SER A 23 11.40 -25.32 14.72
N HIS A 24 10.35 -25.67 15.47
CA HIS A 24 9.56 -24.75 16.33
C HIS A 24 9.03 -23.52 15.59
N TYR A 25 8.87 -23.63 14.29
CA TYR A 25 8.48 -22.53 13.39
C TYR A 25 7.07 -21.95 13.69
N ASN A 26 6.16 -22.77 14.24
CA ASN A 26 4.76 -22.39 14.49
C ASN A 26 4.47 -21.94 15.93
N SER A 27 5.47 -21.48 16.65
CA SER A 27 5.25 -20.93 18.00
C SER A 27 4.82 -19.49 17.91
N MET A 28 3.51 -19.24 18.02
CA MET A 28 2.99 -17.89 18.16
C MET A 28 3.22 -17.38 19.59
N ASN A 29 3.75 -16.17 19.73
CA ASN A 29 3.85 -15.58 21.06
C ASN A 29 2.46 -15.16 21.60
N VAL A 30 2.35 -15.05 22.92
CA VAL A 30 1.07 -14.78 23.62
C VAL A 30 0.41 -13.48 23.16
N LEU A 31 1.20 -12.43 22.95
CA LEU A 31 0.66 -11.13 22.47
C LEU A 31 0.08 -11.25 21.07
N SER A 32 0.74 -11.96 20.17
CA SER A 32 0.22 -12.19 18.82
C SER A 32 -1.06 -13.03 18.81
N MET A 33 -1.18 -13.97 19.73
CA MET A 33 -2.40 -14.79 19.91
C MET A 33 -3.58 -13.93 20.37
N HIS A 34 -3.39 -13.10 21.40
CA HIS A 34 -4.43 -12.19 21.88
C HIS A 34 -4.79 -11.12 20.85
N ALA A 35 -3.83 -10.59 20.12
CA ALA A 35 -4.07 -9.66 19.02
C ALA A 35 -4.91 -10.30 17.91
N LEU A 36 -4.65 -11.56 17.57
CA LEU A 36 -5.45 -12.32 16.60
C LEU A 36 -6.90 -12.51 17.08
N ILE A 37 -7.09 -12.91 18.33
CA ILE A 37 -8.43 -13.08 18.93
C ILE A 37 -9.20 -11.73 18.89
N GLY A 38 -8.56 -10.64 19.31
CA GLY A 38 -9.17 -9.30 19.25
C GLY A 38 -9.50 -8.83 17.84
N ALA A 39 -8.61 -9.08 16.88
CA ALA A 39 -8.83 -8.69 15.48
C ALA A 39 -10.02 -9.43 14.82
N TYR A 40 -10.34 -10.64 15.28
CA TYR A 40 -11.47 -11.43 14.79
C TYR A 40 -12.70 -11.39 15.69
N SER A 41 -12.78 -10.43 16.62
CA SER A 41 -13.99 -10.12 17.36
C SER A 41 -15.00 -9.32 16.51
N ASP A 42 -16.24 -9.20 16.98
CA ASP A 42 -17.24 -8.36 16.32
C ASP A 42 -16.80 -6.90 16.24
N GLU A 43 -16.17 -6.38 17.30
CA GLU A 43 -15.59 -5.03 17.33
C GLU A 43 -14.44 -4.88 16.32
N GLY A 44 -13.56 -5.89 16.21
CA GLY A 44 -12.49 -5.92 15.22
C GLY A 44 -13.03 -5.93 13.78
N SER A 45 -14.09 -6.66 13.53
CA SER A 45 -14.78 -6.71 12.23
C SER A 45 -15.40 -5.37 11.88
N GLN A 46 -16.11 -4.73 12.83
CA GLN A 46 -16.69 -3.40 12.63
C GLN A 46 -15.59 -2.37 12.32
N TRP A 47 -14.50 -2.37 13.07
CA TRP A 47 -13.37 -1.47 12.83
C TRP A 47 -12.78 -1.62 11.41
N VAL A 48 -12.65 -2.86 10.93
CA VAL A 48 -12.17 -3.12 9.57
C VAL A 48 -13.14 -2.59 8.52
N ASP A 49 -14.43 -2.72 8.71
CA ASP A 49 -15.44 -2.22 7.77
C ASP A 49 -15.40 -0.69 7.71
N GLU A 50 -15.34 0.00 8.85
CA GLU A 50 -15.18 1.46 8.92
C GLU A 50 -13.86 1.91 8.24
N LEU A 51 -12.75 1.21 8.48
CA LEU A 51 -11.47 1.48 7.82
C LEU A 51 -11.56 1.33 6.31
N ARG A 52 -12.24 0.28 5.83
CA ARG A 52 -12.43 0.04 4.39
C ARG A 52 -13.19 1.17 3.70
N GLU A 53 -14.18 1.76 4.36
CA GLU A 53 -14.89 2.92 3.84
C GLU A 53 -13.95 4.12 3.69
N VAL A 54 -13.19 4.46 4.73
CA VAL A 54 -12.22 5.57 4.70
C VAL A 54 -11.17 5.35 3.60
N LEU A 55 -10.60 4.16 3.52
CA LEU A 55 -9.57 3.85 2.50
C LEU A 55 -10.14 3.88 1.08
N THR A 56 -11.38 3.44 0.90
CA THR A 56 -12.07 3.49 -0.39
C THR A 56 -12.23 4.94 -0.87
N GLU A 57 -12.65 5.83 0.00
CA GLU A 57 -12.79 7.25 -0.35
C GLU A 57 -11.43 7.91 -0.63
N ASN A 58 -10.40 7.60 0.14
CA ASN A 58 -9.04 8.07 -0.11
C ASN A 58 -8.54 7.64 -1.50
N VAL A 59 -8.73 6.37 -1.85
CA VAL A 59 -8.34 5.82 -3.16
C VAL A 59 -9.11 6.48 -4.30
N LYS A 60 -10.43 6.62 -4.18
CA LYS A 60 -11.26 7.29 -5.19
C LYS A 60 -10.82 8.74 -5.40
N TYR A 61 -10.63 9.47 -4.30
CA TYR A 61 -10.17 10.86 -4.36
C TYR A 61 -8.82 10.96 -5.06
N ALA A 62 -7.82 10.22 -4.59
CA ALA A 62 -6.46 10.29 -5.13
C ALA A 62 -6.39 9.90 -6.60
N CYS A 63 -7.05 8.80 -7.01
CA CYS A 63 -7.11 8.39 -8.41
C CYS A 63 -7.77 9.44 -9.31
N LYS A 64 -8.87 10.05 -8.86
CA LYS A 64 -9.54 11.13 -9.59
C LYS A 64 -8.66 12.36 -9.70
N PHE A 65 -7.99 12.73 -8.61
CA PHE A 65 -7.10 13.88 -8.56
C PHE A 65 -5.91 13.71 -9.52
N ILE A 66 -5.23 12.57 -9.46
CA ILE A 66 -4.06 12.25 -10.30
C ILE A 66 -4.44 12.35 -11.77
N ARG A 67 -5.49 11.65 -12.19
CA ARG A 67 -5.95 11.65 -13.59
C ARG A 67 -6.31 13.03 -14.12
N LYS A 68 -6.79 13.91 -13.25
CA LYS A 68 -7.22 15.27 -13.63
C LYS A 68 -6.10 16.30 -13.59
N ASN A 69 -5.16 16.16 -12.65
CA ASN A 69 -4.26 17.26 -12.27
C ASN A 69 -2.78 16.96 -12.45
N LEU A 70 -2.38 15.69 -12.64
CA LEU A 70 -0.97 15.31 -12.80
C LEU A 70 -0.72 14.80 -14.21
N PRO A 71 -0.40 15.69 -15.18
CA PRO A 71 -0.20 15.29 -16.57
C PRO A 71 0.99 14.34 -16.70
N GLY A 72 0.83 13.30 -17.52
CA GLY A 72 1.86 12.27 -17.74
C GLY A 72 2.02 11.26 -16.60
N VAL A 73 1.18 11.35 -15.56
CA VAL A 73 1.13 10.34 -14.49
C VAL A 73 -0.14 9.51 -14.66
N SER A 74 0.02 8.20 -14.76
CA SER A 74 -1.12 7.28 -14.82
C SER A 74 -1.26 6.46 -13.55
N VAL A 75 -2.50 6.09 -13.22
CA VAL A 75 -2.81 5.25 -12.08
C VAL A 75 -4.04 4.39 -12.36
N GLN A 76 -3.91 3.11 -12.07
CA GLN A 76 -5.06 2.21 -12.00
C GLN A 76 -5.64 2.23 -10.58
N GLN A 77 -6.96 2.30 -10.47
CA GLN A 77 -7.61 2.18 -9.18
C GLN A 77 -7.50 0.73 -8.73
N PRO A 78 -6.89 0.45 -7.56
CA PRO A 78 -6.76 -0.90 -7.07
C PRO A 78 -8.12 -1.47 -6.63
N GLU A 79 -8.34 -2.75 -6.86
CA GLU A 79 -9.51 -3.48 -6.37
C GLU A 79 -9.40 -3.82 -4.87
N GLY A 80 -8.20 -3.86 -4.35
CA GLY A 80 -7.87 -4.05 -2.94
C GLY A 80 -6.61 -3.27 -2.59
N THR A 81 -6.29 -3.17 -1.32
CA THR A 81 -5.15 -2.41 -0.79
C THR A 81 -5.35 -0.89 -0.78
N TYR A 82 -4.57 -0.24 0.06
CA TYR A 82 -4.47 1.22 0.21
C TYR A 82 -3.21 1.79 -0.47
N MET A 83 -2.56 1.00 -1.32
CA MET A 83 -1.35 1.42 -2.03
C MET A 83 -1.70 1.74 -3.48
N LEU A 84 -1.36 2.93 -3.92
CA LEU A 84 -1.36 3.27 -5.34
C LEU A 84 -0.01 2.94 -5.97
N PHE A 85 -0.04 2.49 -7.22
CA PHE A 85 1.13 2.25 -8.04
C PHE A 85 1.09 3.22 -9.22
N LEU A 86 1.82 4.33 -9.10
CA LEU A 86 1.80 5.44 -10.03
C LEU A 86 2.82 5.18 -11.13
N ASP A 87 2.38 5.18 -12.37
CA ASP A 87 3.27 5.16 -13.53
C ASP A 87 3.63 6.60 -13.91
N CYS A 88 4.90 6.92 -13.84
CA CYS A 88 5.48 8.22 -14.14
C CYS A 88 6.28 8.24 -15.45
N GLU A 89 6.22 7.18 -16.28
CA GLU A 89 7.03 7.06 -17.49
C GLU A 89 6.83 8.24 -18.44
N GLU A 90 5.59 8.54 -18.76
CA GLU A 90 5.28 9.64 -19.68
C GLU A 90 5.66 11.00 -19.12
N TYR A 91 5.42 11.23 -17.83
CA TYR A 91 5.85 12.45 -17.17
C TYR A 91 7.36 12.62 -17.24
N CYS A 92 8.13 11.60 -16.90
CA CYS A 92 9.59 11.63 -16.97
C CYS A 92 10.09 11.90 -18.39
N ARG A 93 9.48 11.26 -19.39
CA ARG A 93 9.82 11.44 -20.81
C ARG A 93 9.55 12.86 -21.29
N CYS A 94 8.42 13.45 -20.92
CA CYS A 94 8.01 14.78 -21.37
C CYS A 94 8.75 15.91 -20.65
N SER A 95 8.99 15.76 -19.34
CA SER A 95 9.69 16.77 -18.54
C SER A 95 11.21 16.67 -18.61
N GLY A 96 11.77 15.57 -19.14
CA GLY A 96 13.20 15.28 -19.11
C GLY A 96 13.75 14.91 -17.73
N ARG A 97 12.87 14.74 -16.71
CA ARG A 97 13.28 14.38 -15.35
C ARG A 97 13.35 12.87 -15.17
N THR A 98 14.30 12.43 -14.38
CA THR A 98 14.41 11.03 -13.96
C THR A 98 13.41 10.72 -12.84
N LEU A 99 13.07 9.45 -12.65
CA LEU A 99 12.23 9.00 -11.53
C LEU A 99 12.84 9.37 -10.16
N ASP A 100 14.17 9.36 -10.04
CA ASP A 100 14.85 9.72 -8.79
C ASP A 100 14.71 11.21 -8.48
N GLU A 101 14.74 12.08 -9.49
CA GLU A 101 14.48 13.52 -9.32
C GLU A 101 13.02 13.78 -8.91
N VAL A 102 12.06 13.05 -9.50
CA VAL A 102 10.64 13.13 -9.10
C VAL A 102 10.47 12.68 -7.65
N LYS A 103 11.09 11.56 -7.26
CA LYS A 103 11.03 11.06 -5.88
C LYS A 103 11.63 12.06 -4.91
N LYS A 104 12.78 12.64 -5.24
CA LYS A 104 13.44 13.65 -4.42
C LYS A 104 12.57 14.89 -4.24
N ALA A 105 11.96 15.39 -5.31
CA ALA A 105 11.05 16.54 -5.25
C ALA A 105 9.84 16.26 -4.32
N GLY A 106 9.30 15.04 -4.32
CA GLY A 106 8.27 14.65 -3.35
C GLY A 106 8.75 14.73 -1.90
N TYR A 107 9.96 14.26 -1.62
CA TYR A 107 10.54 14.36 -0.26
C TYR A 107 10.74 15.82 0.18
N GLU A 108 11.16 16.69 -0.72
CA GLU A 108 11.36 18.12 -0.43
C GLU A 108 10.06 18.84 -0.05
N VAL A 109 8.92 18.36 -0.53
CA VAL A 109 7.59 18.88 -0.17
C VAL A 109 6.89 18.07 0.92
N GLY A 110 7.60 17.14 1.55
CA GLY A 110 7.09 16.33 2.67
C GLY A 110 6.17 15.18 2.26
N VAL A 111 6.22 14.75 0.99
CA VAL A 111 5.53 13.55 0.51
C VAL A 111 6.53 12.40 0.41
N VAL A 112 6.43 11.44 1.33
CA VAL A 112 7.29 10.26 1.37
C VAL A 112 6.60 9.10 0.66
N TRP A 113 7.25 8.56 -0.35
CA TRP A 113 6.77 7.44 -1.15
C TRP A 113 7.85 6.39 -1.36
N GLN A 114 7.49 5.25 -1.91
CA GLN A 114 8.39 4.14 -2.13
C GLN A 114 8.75 4.00 -3.61
N ASP A 115 9.97 3.57 -3.85
CA ASP A 115 10.43 3.20 -5.19
C ASP A 115 9.65 1.98 -5.72
N GLY A 116 9.13 2.07 -6.94
CA GLY A 116 8.40 0.98 -7.58
C GLY A 116 9.30 -0.06 -8.24
N ARG A 117 10.58 0.24 -8.48
CA ARG A 117 11.52 -0.67 -9.17
C ARG A 117 11.67 -2.04 -8.50
N PRO A 118 11.75 -2.15 -7.15
CA PRO A 118 11.74 -3.45 -6.49
C PRO A 118 10.45 -4.26 -6.67
N PHE A 119 9.39 -3.62 -7.18
CA PHE A 119 8.08 -4.21 -7.45
C PHE A 119 7.80 -4.32 -8.96
N HIS A 120 8.86 -4.45 -9.76
CA HIS A 120 8.80 -4.59 -11.21
C HIS A 120 8.24 -3.38 -11.99
N GLY A 121 8.20 -2.20 -11.37
CA GLY A 121 7.77 -0.96 -12.00
C GLY A 121 8.96 -0.03 -12.27
N ALA A 122 9.60 -0.11 -13.45
CA ALA A 122 10.79 0.66 -13.79
C ALA A 122 10.62 2.18 -13.62
N HIS A 123 9.41 2.67 -13.91
CA HIS A 123 9.04 4.10 -13.81
C HIS A 123 7.95 4.36 -12.80
N HIS A 124 7.77 3.45 -11.82
CA HIS A 124 6.66 3.53 -10.88
C HIS A 124 7.08 4.01 -9.49
N ILE A 125 6.13 4.66 -8.85
CA ILE A 125 6.21 5.08 -7.44
C ILE A 125 5.04 4.44 -6.68
N ARG A 126 5.29 3.92 -5.47
CA ARG A 126 4.23 3.43 -4.59
C ARG A 126 3.87 4.49 -3.56
N MET A 127 2.60 4.79 -3.46
CA MET A 127 2.04 5.77 -2.52
C MET A 127 1.07 5.09 -1.56
N ASN A 128 1.29 5.29 -0.27
CA ASN A 128 0.40 4.81 0.79
C ASN A 128 -0.70 5.83 1.07
N LEU A 129 -1.96 5.41 1.06
CA LEU A 129 -3.13 6.24 1.32
C LEU A 129 -3.81 5.94 2.67
N ALA A 130 -3.20 5.12 3.53
CA ALA A 130 -3.71 4.84 4.88
C ALA A 130 -3.45 6.04 5.83
N LEU A 131 -4.06 7.15 5.53
CA LEU A 131 -3.94 8.45 6.20
C LEU A 131 -5.34 9.08 6.34
N PRO A 132 -5.53 10.03 7.27
CA PRO A 132 -6.72 10.88 7.24
C PRO A 132 -6.86 11.61 5.91
N MET A 133 -8.09 11.74 5.39
CA MET A 133 -8.38 12.37 4.09
C MET A 133 -7.73 13.75 3.92
N GLU A 134 -7.71 14.56 4.96
CA GLU A 134 -7.07 15.88 4.95
C GLU A 134 -5.58 15.82 4.58
N LYS A 135 -4.88 14.80 5.07
CA LYS A 135 -3.46 14.59 4.76
C LYS A 135 -3.26 14.13 3.31
N VAL A 136 -4.19 13.32 2.80
CA VAL A 136 -4.20 12.91 1.39
C VAL A 136 -4.40 14.13 0.49
N ILE A 137 -5.35 15.01 0.81
CA ILE A 137 -5.61 16.24 0.07
C ILE A 137 -4.36 17.13 0.03
N ILE A 138 -3.77 17.41 1.19
CA ILE A 138 -2.55 18.23 1.30
C ILE A 138 -1.41 17.63 0.47
N ALA A 139 -1.23 16.31 0.52
CA ALA A 139 -0.18 15.65 -0.26
C ALA A 139 -0.43 15.80 -1.78
N MET A 140 -1.66 15.59 -2.23
CA MET A 140 -2.03 15.72 -3.64
C MET A 140 -1.83 17.15 -4.15
N ASP A 141 -2.20 18.17 -3.38
CA ASP A 141 -2.02 19.57 -3.75
C ASP A 141 -0.53 19.93 -3.86
N ARG A 142 0.29 19.48 -2.90
CA ARG A 142 1.75 19.67 -2.97
C ARG A 142 2.39 19.01 -4.19
N LEU A 143 1.95 17.79 -4.51
CA LEU A 143 2.45 17.08 -5.69
C LEU A 143 2.12 17.84 -6.99
N LYS A 144 0.90 18.36 -7.10
CA LYS A 144 0.48 19.17 -8.23
C LYS A 144 1.26 20.47 -8.35
N GLU A 145 1.48 21.17 -7.23
CA GLU A 145 2.04 22.51 -7.22
C GLU A 145 3.55 22.53 -7.39
N TYR A 146 4.26 21.51 -6.87
CA TYR A 146 5.71 21.55 -6.76
C TYR A 146 6.45 20.37 -7.41
N VAL A 147 5.77 19.30 -7.74
CA VAL A 147 6.44 18.09 -8.25
C VAL A 147 6.11 17.82 -9.71
N PHE A 148 4.83 17.74 -10.04
CA PHE A 148 4.34 17.46 -11.39
C PHE A 148 3.89 18.74 -12.11
N ILE A 149 4.86 19.61 -12.34
CA ILE A 149 4.70 20.90 -13.02
C ILE A 149 5.17 20.85 -14.45
#